data_d888415360a141bacdf292657bc1ec74
#
_entry.id   d888415360a141bacdf292657bc1ec74
#
_cell.length_a   1.000
_cell.length_b   1.000
_cell.length_c   1.000
_cell.angle_alpha   90.00
_cell.angle_beta   90.00
_cell.angle_gamma   90.00
#
_symmetry.space_group_name_H-M   'P 1'
#
loop_
_entity.id
_entity.type
_entity.pdbx_description
1 polymer ?
#
loop_
_entity_poly.entity_id
_entity_poly.type
_entity_poly.pdbx_seq_one_letter_code
_entity_poly.pdbx_strand_id
1 'polypeptide(L)'
;RAGRYQIANYAQNLRGFTASNPKGKSIPFKKTTKDRWELLAPDEPHIHITYEYWAGKMDAGSAWVDDQQVYFNLVNCCFELLGRSTEPIAVQLDLEDYLHRVVTLTQTEASTWMAENYQILADATVLAAKKLHREAYSVESTQFHTWFQGEIHFDSTSFVHQLQAFQVP
;
A
#
# COMPACT_ATOMS: atom_id res chain seq x y z
N ARG A 1 1.02 13.18 -2.65
CA ARG A 1 -0.34 12.69 -2.88
C ARG A 1 -1.28 13.87 -3.11
N ALA A 2 -2.03 13.84 -4.21
CA ALA A 2 -3.03 14.86 -4.49
C ALA A 2 -4.07 14.92 -3.34
N GLY A 3 -4.44 16.13 -2.92
CA GLY A 3 -5.47 16.35 -1.89
C GLY A 3 -4.99 16.60 -0.46
N ARG A 4 -3.72 16.34 -0.14
CA ARG A 4 -3.11 16.80 1.12
C ARG A 4 -2.03 17.83 0.80
N TYR A 5 -2.27 19.09 1.11
CA TYR A 5 -1.31 20.19 0.96
C TYR A 5 -0.13 20.11 1.94
N GLN A 6 0.33 18.90 2.27
CA GLN A 6 1.41 18.65 3.20
C GLN A 6 2.44 17.74 2.55
N ILE A 7 3.72 18.06 2.75
CA ILE A 7 4.81 17.16 2.40
C ILE A 7 4.82 16.04 3.42
N ALA A 8 4.43 14.85 2.98
CA ALA A 8 4.50 13.66 3.81
C ALA A 8 5.97 13.23 4.00
N ASN A 9 6.35 12.92 5.23
CA ASN A 9 7.68 12.40 5.56
C ASN A 9 7.59 10.91 5.91
N TYR A 10 7.22 10.08 4.94
CA TYR A 10 7.04 8.64 5.16
C TYR A 10 8.35 7.95 5.57
N ALA A 11 9.46 8.39 5.01
CA ALA A 11 10.77 7.81 5.29
C ALA A 11 11.25 7.94 6.75
N GLN A 12 10.60 8.77 7.58
CA GLN A 12 10.89 8.83 9.02
C GLN A 12 10.51 7.55 9.77
N ASN A 13 9.57 6.78 9.23
CA ASN A 13 9.08 5.53 9.82
C ASN A 13 9.89 4.30 9.36
N LEU A 14 10.88 4.50 8.48
CA LEU A 14 11.71 3.43 7.92
C LEU A 14 12.99 3.27 8.74
N ARG A 15 13.31 2.01 9.09
CA ARG A 15 14.53 1.65 9.81
C ARG A 15 15.12 0.34 9.28
N GLY A 16 16.35 0.02 9.69
CA GLY A 16 16.98 -1.24 9.34
C GLY A 16 17.23 -1.43 7.84
N PHE A 17 17.35 -0.35 7.05
CA PHE A 17 17.59 -0.45 5.62
C PHE A 17 18.88 -1.17 5.32
N THR A 18 18.82 -2.22 4.53
CA THR A 18 19.98 -2.96 4.01
C THR A 18 19.82 -3.23 2.54
N ALA A 19 20.95 -3.41 1.84
CA ALA A 19 20.97 -3.81 0.45
C ALA A 19 21.99 -4.93 0.24
N SER A 20 21.65 -5.92 -0.58
CA SER A 20 22.51 -7.04 -0.93
C SER A 20 22.25 -7.53 -2.34
N ASN A 21 23.23 -8.22 -2.93
CA ASN A 21 23.01 -8.95 -4.17
C ASN A 21 22.37 -10.34 -3.90
N PRO A 22 21.95 -11.09 -4.93
CA PRO A 22 21.33 -12.41 -4.76
C PRO A 22 22.20 -13.46 -4.05
N LYS A 23 23.52 -13.24 -4.00
CA LYS A 23 24.46 -14.11 -3.28
C LYS A 23 24.63 -13.72 -1.80
N GLY A 24 23.84 -12.74 -1.32
CA GLY A 24 23.92 -12.26 0.06
C GLY A 24 25.07 -11.30 0.37
N LYS A 25 25.86 -10.90 -0.64
CA LYS A 25 26.92 -9.91 -0.45
C LYS A 25 26.30 -8.53 -0.23
N SER A 26 26.67 -7.87 0.86
CA SER A 26 26.20 -6.51 1.19
C SER A 26 26.62 -5.52 0.11
N ILE A 27 25.69 -4.64 -0.26
CA ILE A 27 25.89 -3.51 -1.16
C ILE A 27 25.94 -2.24 -0.32
N PRO A 28 27.03 -1.47 -0.39
CA PRO A 28 27.11 -0.17 0.26
C PRO A 28 26.07 0.79 -0.29
N PHE A 29 25.53 1.63 0.57
CA PHE A 29 24.60 2.67 0.19
C PHE A 29 24.86 3.97 0.96
N LYS A 30 24.36 5.07 0.41
CA LYS A 30 24.40 6.38 1.04
C LYS A 30 23.00 6.97 1.10
N LYS A 31 22.58 7.45 2.26
CA LYS A 31 21.36 8.25 2.38
C LYS A 31 21.70 9.69 1.98
N THR A 32 21.21 10.12 0.81
CA THR A 32 21.55 11.43 0.22
C THR A 32 20.61 12.54 0.67
N THR A 33 19.34 12.20 0.92
CA THR A 33 18.34 13.10 1.52
C THR A 33 17.54 12.33 2.58
N LYS A 34 16.58 12.98 3.24
CA LYS A 34 15.73 12.33 4.25
C LYS A 34 14.95 11.11 3.73
N ASP A 35 14.71 11.04 2.41
CA ASP A 35 13.84 10.08 1.72
C ASP A 35 14.49 9.41 0.50
N ARG A 36 15.81 9.57 0.31
CA ARG A 36 16.54 9.00 -0.84
C ARG A 36 17.78 8.23 -0.41
N TRP A 37 17.93 7.04 -0.97
CA TRP A 37 19.10 6.18 -0.82
C TRP A 37 19.75 5.96 -2.19
N GLU A 38 21.05 6.11 -2.25
CA GLU A 38 21.90 5.82 -3.41
C GLU A 38 22.66 4.53 -3.15
N LEU A 39 22.45 3.52 -4.00
CA LEU A 39 23.15 2.23 -3.91
C LEU A 39 24.44 2.30 -4.71
N LEU A 40 25.53 1.89 -4.12
CA LEU A 40 26.87 1.93 -4.73
C LEU A 40 27.19 0.57 -5.39
N ALA A 41 26.40 0.19 -6.38
CA ALA A 41 26.50 -1.09 -7.09
C ALA A 41 26.10 -0.96 -8.56
N PRO A 42 26.87 -0.23 -9.38
CA PRO A 42 26.47 0.10 -10.75
C PRO A 42 26.31 -1.13 -11.67
N ASP A 43 27.01 -2.22 -11.36
CA ASP A 43 27.07 -3.43 -12.21
C ASP A 43 26.19 -4.59 -11.68
N GLU A 44 25.45 -4.40 -10.60
CA GLU A 44 24.58 -5.45 -10.05
C GLU A 44 23.21 -5.44 -10.72
N PRO A 45 22.84 -6.47 -11.49
CA PRO A 45 21.57 -6.52 -12.22
C PRO A 45 20.37 -6.76 -11.30
N HIS A 46 20.59 -7.35 -10.13
CA HIS A 46 19.53 -7.66 -9.16
C HIS A 46 20.01 -7.26 -7.76
N ILE A 47 19.16 -6.51 -7.06
CA ILE A 47 19.44 -6.03 -5.72
C ILE A 47 18.26 -6.36 -4.83
N HIS A 48 18.54 -6.94 -3.65
CA HIS A 48 17.60 -7.16 -2.59
C HIS A 48 17.71 -6.00 -1.60
N ILE A 49 16.59 -5.33 -1.33
CA ILE A 49 16.48 -4.29 -0.32
C ILE A 49 15.58 -4.81 0.80
N THR A 50 16.04 -4.69 2.05
CA THR A 50 15.26 -5.07 3.23
C THR A 50 15.20 -3.90 4.19
N TYR A 51 14.05 -3.70 4.80
CA TYR A 51 13.81 -2.63 5.79
C TYR A 51 12.58 -2.97 6.63
N GLU A 52 12.45 -2.28 7.74
CA GLU A 52 11.25 -2.28 8.55
C GLU A 52 10.54 -0.92 8.43
N TYR A 53 9.21 -0.96 8.45
CA TYR A 53 8.38 0.24 8.43
C TYR A 53 7.49 0.27 9.69
N TRP A 54 7.56 1.36 10.46
CA TRP A 54 6.71 1.54 11.62
C TRP A 54 5.30 1.97 11.21
N ALA A 55 4.30 1.12 11.51
CA ALA A 55 2.91 1.29 11.15
C ALA A 55 2.04 1.44 12.41
N GLY A 56 2.18 2.57 13.11
CA GLY A 56 1.51 2.83 14.38
C GLY A 56 0.59 4.06 14.36
N LYS A 57 0.16 4.52 13.18
CA LYS A 57 -0.71 5.69 13.06
C LYS A 57 -1.93 5.37 12.20
N MET A 58 -3.11 5.42 12.83
CA MET A 58 -4.39 5.22 12.15
C MET A 58 -4.93 6.54 11.62
N ASP A 59 -4.66 6.82 10.34
CA ASP A 59 -5.32 7.85 9.55
C ASP A 59 -5.31 7.46 8.06
N ALA A 60 -6.13 8.13 7.25
CA ALA A 60 -6.30 7.80 5.82
C ALA A 60 -5.01 7.89 4.96
N GLY A 61 -3.95 8.48 5.45
CA GLY A 61 -2.68 8.64 4.72
C GLY A 61 -1.49 7.98 5.38
N SER A 62 -1.70 7.25 6.48
CA SER A 62 -0.64 6.61 7.26
C SER A 62 -0.73 5.08 7.16
N ALA A 63 -0.07 4.40 8.07
CA ALA A 63 -0.08 2.95 8.16
C ALA A 63 -0.36 2.51 9.60
N TRP A 64 -1.14 1.45 9.72
CA TRP A 64 -1.51 0.83 10.98
C TRP A 64 -1.42 -0.69 10.90
N VAL A 65 -0.89 -1.31 11.92
CA VAL A 65 -0.88 -2.77 12.10
C VAL A 65 -1.09 -3.13 13.57
N ASP A 66 -2.02 -4.08 13.79
CA ASP A 66 -2.22 -4.74 15.07
C ASP A 66 -2.66 -6.21 14.84
N ASP A 67 -3.08 -6.88 15.89
CA ASP A 67 -3.54 -8.28 15.83
C ASP A 67 -4.93 -8.45 15.18
N GLN A 68 -5.66 -7.36 14.89
CA GLN A 68 -6.99 -7.38 14.30
C GLN A 68 -6.98 -6.97 12.84
N GLN A 69 -6.07 -6.05 12.45
CA GLN A 69 -6.03 -5.48 11.11
C GLN A 69 -4.66 -4.96 10.72
N VAL A 70 -4.46 -4.85 9.42
CA VAL A 70 -3.41 -4.06 8.79
C VAL A 70 -4.02 -3.11 7.77
N TYR A 71 -3.59 -1.86 7.80
CA TYR A 71 -3.97 -0.84 6.84
C TYR A 71 -2.76 -0.02 6.44
N PHE A 72 -2.50 0.11 5.16
CA PHE A 72 -1.47 1.01 4.65
C PHE A 72 -1.70 1.37 3.19
N ASN A 73 -1.21 2.54 2.80
CA ASN A 73 -1.06 2.90 1.39
C ASN A 73 0.37 2.53 0.97
N LEU A 74 0.52 1.94 -0.22
CA LEU A 74 1.84 1.45 -0.67
C LEU A 74 2.87 2.57 -0.81
N VAL A 75 2.46 3.82 -1.09
CA VAL A 75 3.34 4.99 -1.07
C VAL A 75 4.06 5.20 0.26
N ASN A 76 3.52 4.69 1.37
CA ASN A 76 4.13 4.88 2.68
C ASN A 76 5.42 4.07 2.83
N CYS A 77 5.44 2.87 2.26
CA CYS A 77 6.48 1.89 2.50
C CYS A 77 7.23 1.45 1.23
N CYS A 78 6.72 1.65 0.02
CA CYS A 78 7.39 1.23 -1.19
C CYS A 78 8.31 2.32 -1.75
N PHE A 79 9.47 1.91 -2.27
CA PHE A 79 10.41 2.80 -2.92
C PHE A 79 10.12 2.97 -4.40
N GLU A 80 10.31 4.18 -4.91
CA GLU A 80 10.44 4.45 -6.33
C GLU A 80 11.88 4.23 -6.79
N LEU A 81 12.07 3.51 -7.89
CA LEU A 81 13.35 3.43 -8.58
C LEU A 81 13.44 4.55 -9.61
N LEU A 82 14.34 5.49 -9.38
CA LEU A 82 14.51 6.62 -10.28
C LEU A 82 14.88 6.15 -11.70
N GLY A 83 14.17 6.69 -12.69
CA GLY A 83 14.31 6.31 -14.10
C GLY A 83 13.57 5.03 -14.50
N ARG A 84 12.86 4.36 -13.58
CA ARG A 84 12.09 3.13 -13.83
C ARG A 84 10.64 3.23 -13.34
N SER A 85 10.14 4.43 -13.13
CA SER A 85 8.78 4.67 -12.59
C SER A 85 7.64 4.17 -13.47
N THR A 86 7.90 3.96 -14.76
CA THR A 86 6.91 3.45 -15.75
C THR A 86 6.89 1.94 -15.88
N GLU A 87 7.79 1.23 -15.21
CA GLU A 87 7.85 -0.23 -15.28
C GLU A 87 6.79 -0.88 -14.40
N PRO A 88 6.25 -2.05 -14.79
CA PRO A 88 5.30 -2.80 -13.98
C PRO A 88 5.97 -3.35 -12.71
N ILE A 89 5.20 -3.39 -11.62
CA ILE A 89 5.67 -3.80 -10.31
C ILE A 89 4.78 -4.91 -9.78
N ALA A 90 5.38 -6.06 -9.46
CA ALA A 90 4.71 -7.12 -8.73
C ALA A 90 4.81 -6.87 -7.22
N VAL A 91 3.68 -6.98 -6.54
CA VAL A 91 3.56 -6.84 -5.08
C VAL A 91 3.11 -8.18 -4.51
N GLN A 92 3.94 -8.80 -3.73
CA GLN A 92 3.58 -10.00 -2.97
C GLN A 92 3.33 -9.60 -1.52
N LEU A 93 2.16 -9.97 -0.99
CA LEU A 93 1.75 -9.66 0.37
C LEU A 93 1.50 -10.95 1.15
N ASP A 94 2.17 -11.08 2.28
CA ASP A 94 1.85 -12.10 3.28
C ASP A 94 0.85 -11.49 4.28
N LEU A 95 -0.40 -11.92 4.17
CA LEU A 95 -1.54 -11.45 4.97
C LEU A 95 -2.31 -12.65 5.56
N GLU A 96 -1.65 -13.78 5.76
CA GLU A 96 -2.31 -15.04 6.14
C GLU A 96 -3.00 -14.96 7.51
N ASP A 97 -2.51 -14.12 8.40
CA ASP A 97 -3.11 -13.88 9.73
C ASP A 97 -4.48 -13.18 9.68
N TYR A 98 -4.85 -12.63 8.51
CA TYR A 98 -6.10 -11.89 8.32
C TYR A 98 -7.04 -12.62 7.36
N LEU A 99 -8.29 -12.86 7.83
CA LEU A 99 -9.29 -13.60 7.08
C LEU A 99 -9.78 -12.85 5.83
N HIS A 100 -9.90 -11.54 5.91
CA HIS A 100 -10.40 -10.69 4.84
C HIS A 100 -9.31 -9.76 4.34
N ARG A 101 -9.17 -9.64 3.00
CA ARG A 101 -8.10 -8.87 2.35
C ARG A 101 -8.68 -8.06 1.22
N VAL A 102 -8.36 -6.79 1.19
CA VAL A 102 -8.75 -5.83 0.15
C VAL A 102 -7.51 -5.09 -0.31
N VAL A 103 -7.15 -5.24 -1.56
CA VAL A 103 -6.03 -4.55 -2.19
C VAL A 103 -6.56 -3.89 -3.45
N THR A 104 -6.28 -2.62 -3.64
CA THR A 104 -6.79 -1.85 -4.79
C THR A 104 -5.94 -2.00 -6.05
N LEU A 105 -5.14 -3.06 -6.13
CA LEU A 105 -4.40 -3.47 -7.33
C LEU A 105 -5.07 -4.68 -7.99
N THR A 106 -4.70 -4.96 -9.23
CA THR A 106 -5.14 -6.16 -9.94
C THR A 106 -4.46 -7.39 -9.38
N GLN A 107 -5.23 -8.32 -8.84
CA GLN A 107 -4.71 -9.60 -8.35
C GLN A 107 -4.38 -10.52 -9.53
N THR A 108 -3.19 -11.10 -9.53
CA THR A 108 -2.73 -12.05 -10.54
C THR A 108 -2.60 -13.48 -10.02
N GLU A 109 -2.25 -13.63 -8.73
CA GLU A 109 -2.13 -14.90 -8.02
C GLU A 109 -2.65 -14.76 -6.59
N ALA A 110 -2.71 -15.84 -5.84
CA ALA A 110 -3.31 -15.87 -4.49
C ALA A 110 -2.76 -14.80 -3.52
N SER A 111 -1.47 -14.48 -3.62
CA SER A 111 -0.80 -13.49 -2.77
C SER A 111 -0.03 -12.43 -3.57
N THR A 112 -0.30 -12.33 -4.88
CA THR A 112 0.43 -11.42 -5.78
C THR A 112 -0.53 -10.49 -6.51
N TRP A 113 -0.19 -9.22 -6.51
CA TRP A 113 -0.89 -8.14 -7.21
C TRP A 113 0.07 -7.40 -8.13
N MET A 114 -0.46 -6.78 -9.18
CA MET A 114 0.31 -6.03 -10.17
C MET A 114 -0.11 -4.57 -10.21
N ALA A 115 0.89 -3.70 -10.19
CA ALA A 115 0.76 -2.29 -10.57
C ALA A 115 1.43 -2.07 -11.93
N GLU A 116 0.76 -1.38 -12.84
CA GLU A 116 1.30 -1.09 -14.18
C GLU A 116 2.52 -0.17 -14.15
N ASN A 117 2.63 0.63 -13.10
CA ASN A 117 3.72 1.58 -12.88
C ASN A 117 3.75 2.03 -11.42
N TYR A 118 4.76 2.83 -11.05
CA TYR A 118 4.90 3.31 -9.67
C TYR A 118 3.75 4.23 -9.23
N GLN A 119 3.15 5.03 -10.12
CA GLN A 119 2.04 5.91 -9.75
C GLN A 119 0.81 5.10 -9.32
N ILE A 120 0.48 4.03 -10.04
CA ILE A 120 -0.61 3.10 -9.68
C ILE A 120 -0.28 2.41 -8.35
N LEU A 121 0.98 1.97 -8.16
CA LEU A 121 1.42 1.40 -6.89
C LEU A 121 1.24 2.39 -5.73
N ALA A 122 1.69 3.62 -5.91
CA ALA A 122 1.66 4.65 -4.87
C ALA A 122 0.24 5.04 -4.44
N ASP A 123 -0.73 4.97 -5.35
CA ASP A 123 -2.14 5.24 -5.07
C ASP A 123 -2.88 4.03 -4.47
N ALA A 124 -2.25 2.86 -4.48
CA ALA A 124 -2.89 1.64 -4.00
C ALA A 124 -2.91 1.56 -2.48
N THR A 125 -3.99 0.96 -1.98
CA THR A 125 -4.26 0.76 -0.55
C THR A 125 -4.40 -0.73 -0.26
N VAL A 126 -3.89 -1.15 0.88
CA VAL A 126 -4.06 -2.49 1.46
C VAL A 126 -4.85 -2.37 2.75
N LEU A 127 -5.92 -3.13 2.86
CA LEU A 127 -6.68 -3.35 4.09
C LEU A 127 -6.87 -4.85 4.26
N ALA A 128 -6.38 -5.40 5.36
CA ALA A 128 -6.68 -6.76 5.74
C ALA A 128 -7.08 -6.81 7.22
N ALA A 129 -8.07 -7.65 7.55
CA ALA A 129 -8.60 -7.72 8.89
C ALA A 129 -9.21 -9.09 9.21
N LYS A 130 -9.33 -9.40 10.51
CA LYS A 130 -10.05 -10.58 10.99
C LYS A 130 -11.56 -10.45 10.79
N LYS A 131 -12.09 -9.22 10.83
CA LYS A 131 -13.51 -8.92 10.59
C LYS A 131 -13.62 -7.74 9.63
N LEU A 132 -14.31 -7.95 8.53
CA LEU A 132 -14.59 -6.92 7.53
C LEU A 132 -16.02 -7.11 7.04
N HIS A 133 -16.81 -6.04 7.08
CA HIS A 133 -18.14 -5.99 6.50
C HIS A 133 -18.06 -5.35 5.12
N ARG A 134 -18.74 -5.93 4.14
CA ARG A 134 -18.78 -5.44 2.76
C ARG A 134 -20.19 -5.08 2.36
N GLU A 135 -20.33 -3.88 1.80
CA GLU A 135 -21.49 -3.46 1.05
C GLU A 135 -21.11 -3.23 -0.41
N ALA A 136 -22.05 -3.48 -1.32
CA ALA A 136 -21.86 -3.25 -2.75
C ALA A 136 -23.06 -2.54 -3.33
N TYR A 137 -22.80 -1.59 -4.22
CA TYR A 137 -23.85 -0.86 -4.95
C TYR A 137 -23.36 -0.50 -6.35
N SER A 138 -24.29 -0.15 -7.24
CA SER A 138 -23.95 0.24 -8.61
C SER A 138 -24.48 1.64 -8.90
N VAL A 139 -23.68 2.41 -9.63
CA VAL A 139 -24.07 3.67 -10.24
C VAL A 139 -23.80 3.53 -11.72
N GLU A 140 -24.84 3.62 -12.54
CA GLU A 140 -24.81 3.30 -13.96
C GLU A 140 -24.18 1.90 -14.22
N SER A 141 -23.10 1.83 -14.99
CA SER A 141 -22.35 0.59 -15.28
C SER A 141 -21.21 0.30 -14.30
N THR A 142 -20.94 1.17 -13.33
CA THR A 142 -19.83 1.04 -12.39
C THR A 142 -20.31 0.41 -11.09
N GLN A 143 -19.65 -0.66 -10.67
CA GLN A 143 -19.88 -1.31 -9.39
C GLN A 143 -18.91 -0.76 -8.34
N PHE A 144 -19.44 -0.33 -7.20
CA PHE A 144 -18.70 0.17 -6.05
C PHE A 144 -18.75 -0.85 -4.91
N HIS A 145 -17.64 -0.95 -4.19
CA HIS A 145 -17.51 -1.78 -2.99
C HIS A 145 -17.04 -0.91 -1.83
N THR A 146 -17.79 -0.92 -0.75
CA THR A 146 -17.45 -0.24 0.49
C THR A 146 -17.12 -1.28 1.56
N TRP A 147 -16.03 -1.08 2.27
CA TRP A 147 -15.55 -2.00 3.28
C TRP A 147 -15.44 -1.28 4.63
N PHE A 148 -16.01 -1.90 5.65
CA PHE A 148 -15.99 -1.39 7.02
C PHE A 148 -15.24 -2.37 7.91
N GLN A 149 -14.29 -1.86 8.68
CA GLN A 149 -13.54 -2.65 9.65
C GLN A 149 -14.07 -2.37 11.05
N GLY A 150 -14.23 -3.44 11.87
CA GLY A 150 -14.71 -3.36 13.23
C GLY A 150 -16.21 -3.58 13.37
N GLU A 151 -16.76 -3.16 14.52
CA GLU A 151 -18.20 -3.23 14.77
C GLU A 151 -18.94 -2.10 14.07
N ILE A 152 -20.05 -2.45 13.41
CA ILE A 152 -20.87 -1.47 12.70
C ILE A 152 -22.00 -1.04 13.64
N HIS A 153 -22.00 0.24 14.01
CA HIS A 153 -23.01 0.85 14.89
C HIS A 153 -23.98 1.78 14.13
N PHE A 154 -24.04 1.65 12.82
CA PHE A 154 -24.93 2.42 11.96
C PHE A 154 -25.59 1.51 10.93
N ASP A 155 -26.68 1.97 10.32
CA ASP A 155 -27.32 1.27 9.19
C ASP A 155 -26.45 1.45 7.94
N SER A 156 -25.65 0.42 7.64
CA SER A 156 -24.74 0.41 6.49
C SER A 156 -25.48 0.50 5.16
N THR A 157 -26.69 -0.08 5.07
CA THR A 157 -27.51 -0.03 3.87
C THR A 157 -27.99 1.39 3.57
N SER A 158 -28.53 2.09 4.57
CA SER A 158 -28.89 3.49 4.43
C SER A 158 -27.70 4.38 4.09
N PHE A 159 -26.54 4.14 4.68
CA PHE A 159 -25.31 4.86 4.35
C PHE A 159 -24.90 4.67 2.89
N VAL A 160 -24.93 3.43 2.40
CA VAL A 160 -24.60 3.09 1.01
C VAL A 160 -25.60 3.74 0.04
N HIS A 161 -26.92 3.75 0.35
CA HIS A 161 -27.92 4.47 -0.46
C HIS A 161 -27.61 5.97 -0.56
N GLN A 162 -27.15 6.60 0.53
CA GLN A 162 -26.75 8.01 0.50
C GLN A 162 -25.52 8.20 -0.39
N LEU A 163 -24.49 7.36 -0.29
CA LEU A 163 -23.31 7.41 -1.17
C LEU A 163 -23.70 7.28 -2.63
N GLN A 164 -24.62 6.37 -2.96
CA GLN A 164 -25.11 6.18 -4.31
C GLN A 164 -25.82 7.43 -4.84
N ALA A 165 -26.63 8.08 -4.02
CA ALA A 165 -27.33 9.32 -4.39
C ALA A 165 -26.37 10.50 -4.69
N PHE A 166 -25.22 10.57 -4.02
CA PHE A 166 -24.20 11.60 -4.27
C PHE A 166 -23.38 11.37 -5.54
N GLN A 167 -23.38 10.17 -6.09
CA GLN A 167 -22.58 9.81 -7.27
C GLN A 167 -23.39 9.83 -8.56
N VAL A 168 -24.69 10.03 -8.48
CA VAL A 168 -25.55 10.27 -9.66
C VAL A 168 -25.42 11.74 -10.05
N PRO A 169 -24.99 12.08 -11.29
CA PRO A 169 -24.88 13.46 -11.77
C PRO A 169 -26.21 14.19 -11.86
#